data_533bb3282a610d63304eaa1795dda8cc
#
_entry.id   533bb3282a610d63304eaa1795dda8cc
#
_cell.length_a   1.000
_cell.length_b   1.000
_cell.length_c   1.000
_cell.angle_alpha   90.00
_cell.angle_beta   90.00
_cell.angle_gamma   90.00
#
_symmetry.space_group_name_H-M   'P 1'
#
loop_
_entity.id
_entity.type
_entity.pdbx_description
1 polymer ?
#
loop_
_entity_poly.entity_id
_entity_poly.type
_entity_poly.pdbx_seq_one_letter_code
_entity_poly.pdbx_strand_id
1 'polypeptide(L)'
;HNRVRRQRQMCIRDRDKSVLCPLQPGEASFHHGWTLHASMPNRSNDRRIGLNVQYIASHVKQTKHDRDTVMLVRGEDRHNHYGYDRPAEADLEPAALEHQRYLEDLHRETAGTS
;
A
#
# COMPACT_ATOMS: atom_id res chain seq x y z
N HIS A 1 15.34 -15.10 6.86
CA HIS A 1 14.90 -15.58 8.19
C HIS A 1 15.08 -14.55 9.32
N ASN A 2 16.12 -13.70 9.30
CA ASN A 2 16.37 -12.74 10.39
C ASN A 2 15.49 -11.51 10.39
N ARG A 3 14.98 -11.05 9.23
CA ARG A 3 14.14 -9.85 9.14
C ARG A 3 12.72 -10.08 9.68
N VAL A 4 12.13 -11.23 9.41
CA VAL A 4 10.79 -11.61 9.93
C VAL A 4 10.81 -11.78 11.45
N ARG A 5 11.92 -12.28 12.01
CA ARG A 5 12.11 -12.38 13.46
C ARG A 5 12.27 -11.00 14.12
N ARG A 6 13.00 -10.06 13.50
CA ARG A 6 13.13 -8.68 14.02
C ARG A 6 11.81 -7.94 14.00
N GLN A 7 11.02 -8.09 12.95
CA GLN A 7 9.69 -7.47 12.86
C GLN A 7 8.72 -8.04 13.90
N ARG A 8 8.72 -9.37 14.14
CA ARG A 8 7.94 -10.00 15.19
C ARG A 8 8.39 -9.58 16.60
N GLN A 9 9.68 -9.44 16.87
CA GLN A 9 10.21 -8.99 18.14
C GLN A 9 9.92 -7.51 18.41
N MET A 10 9.98 -6.64 17.40
CA MET A 10 9.59 -5.24 17.53
C MET A 10 8.09 -5.09 17.85
N CYS A 11 7.22 -5.84 17.18
CA CYS A 11 5.78 -5.84 17.48
C CYS A 11 5.44 -6.30 18.90
N ILE A 12 6.24 -7.16 19.52
CA ILE A 12 6.03 -7.63 20.91
C ILE A 12 6.51 -6.60 21.93
N ARG A 13 7.64 -5.92 21.69
CA ARG A 13 8.20 -4.93 22.61
C ARG A 13 7.42 -3.61 22.67
N ASP A 14 6.76 -3.23 21.58
CA ASP A 14 6.02 -1.97 21.49
C ASP A 14 4.51 -2.12 21.74
N ARG A 15 4.04 -3.31 22.09
CA ARG A 15 2.61 -3.56 22.32
C ARG A 15 2.05 -2.67 23.44
N ASP A 16 2.85 -2.40 24.48
CA ASP A 16 2.47 -1.56 25.63
C ASP A 16 2.42 -0.06 25.29
N LYS A 17 3.01 0.32 24.14
CA LYS A 17 3.00 1.69 23.61
C LYS A 17 2.06 1.88 22.42
N SER A 18 1.28 0.85 22.10
CA SER A 18 0.36 0.94 20.98
C SER A 18 -0.78 1.92 21.25
N VAL A 19 -1.05 2.77 20.28
CA VAL A 19 -2.18 3.70 20.32
C VAL A 19 -3.29 3.14 19.43
N LEU A 20 -4.47 2.96 20.02
CA LEU A 20 -5.66 2.58 19.26
C LEU A 20 -6.11 3.77 18.40
N CYS A 21 -6.39 3.50 17.14
CA CYS A 21 -6.91 4.48 16.20
C CYS A 21 -8.27 3.98 15.64
N PRO A 22 -9.34 4.01 16.47
CA PRO A 22 -10.67 3.64 15.98
C PRO A 22 -11.19 4.69 15.01
N LEU A 23 -11.78 4.23 13.92
CA LEU A 23 -12.37 5.07 12.89
C LEU A 23 -13.87 4.80 12.81
N GLN A 24 -14.65 5.87 12.67
CA GLN A 24 -16.07 5.79 12.34
C GLN A 24 -16.26 5.64 10.82
N PRO A 25 -17.40 5.17 10.34
CA PRO A 25 -17.72 5.16 8.92
C PRO A 25 -17.51 6.53 8.28
N GLY A 26 -16.73 6.60 7.19
CA GLY A 26 -16.38 7.84 6.50
C GLY A 26 -15.10 8.52 6.99
N GLU A 27 -14.47 8.02 8.06
CA GLU A 27 -13.19 8.51 8.53
C GLU A 27 -12.02 7.76 7.90
N ALA A 28 -10.87 8.42 7.84
CA ALA A 28 -9.61 7.85 7.37
C ALA A 28 -8.44 8.25 8.28
N SER A 29 -7.43 7.40 8.35
CA SER A 29 -6.16 7.73 8.99
C SER A 29 -5.06 7.88 7.96
N PHE A 30 -4.15 8.81 8.19
CA PHE A 30 -2.95 8.98 7.39
C PHE A 30 -1.72 8.64 8.23
N HIS A 31 -0.85 7.82 7.68
CA HIS A 31 0.41 7.50 8.34
C HIS A 31 1.53 7.31 7.33
N HIS A 32 2.75 7.56 7.76
CA HIS A 32 3.93 7.31 6.95
C HIS A 32 4.12 5.80 6.72
N GLY A 33 4.62 5.40 5.55
CA GLY A 33 4.81 3.98 5.21
C GLY A 33 5.69 3.19 6.18
N TRP A 34 6.53 3.86 6.95
CA TRP A 34 7.37 3.24 7.99
C TRP A 34 6.73 3.21 9.38
N THR A 35 5.53 3.75 9.52
CA THR A 35 4.80 3.67 10.79
C THR A 35 4.43 2.22 11.06
N LEU A 36 4.91 1.69 12.18
CA LEU A 36 4.51 0.36 12.64
C LEU A 36 3.04 0.38 12.98
N HIS A 37 2.28 -0.45 12.31
CA HIS A 37 0.85 -0.58 12.52
C HIS A 37 0.42 -2.03 12.42
N ALA A 38 -0.62 -2.38 13.13
CA ALA A 38 -1.21 -3.70 13.10
C ALA A 38 -2.71 -3.62 13.37
N SER A 39 -3.41 -4.66 12.98
CA SER A 39 -4.82 -4.82 13.31
C SER A 39 -4.99 -6.06 14.18
N MET A 40 -5.86 -5.98 15.18
CA MET A 40 -6.28 -7.15 15.92
C MET A 40 -7.11 -8.08 15.01
N PRO A 41 -7.12 -9.40 15.28
CA PRO A 41 -8.00 -10.32 14.57
C PRO A 41 -9.46 -9.86 14.61
N ASN A 42 -10.14 -10.01 13.49
CA ASN A 42 -11.58 -9.78 13.44
C ASN A 42 -12.30 -10.87 14.26
N ARG A 43 -13.04 -10.47 15.29
CA ARG A 43 -13.83 -11.36 16.16
C ARG A 43 -15.32 -11.22 15.94
N SER A 44 -15.75 -10.40 14.97
CA SER A 44 -17.15 -10.28 14.60
C SER A 44 -17.57 -11.40 13.64
N ASN A 45 -18.88 -11.57 13.49
CA ASN A 45 -19.45 -12.49 12.51
C ASN A 45 -19.55 -11.89 11.10
N ASP A 46 -19.03 -10.68 10.92
CA ASP A 46 -19.04 -9.98 9.63
C ASP A 46 -17.61 -9.77 9.11
N ARG A 47 -17.45 -9.57 7.82
CA ARG A 47 -16.17 -9.28 7.17
C ARG A 47 -15.69 -7.87 7.53
N ARG A 48 -14.39 -7.71 7.71
CA ARG A 48 -13.73 -6.42 7.80
C ARG A 48 -13.09 -6.07 6.45
N ILE A 49 -13.51 -4.97 5.88
CA ILE A 49 -12.94 -4.46 4.64
C ILE A 49 -12.14 -3.19 4.97
N GLY A 50 -10.90 -3.13 4.50
CA GLY A 50 -10.05 -1.94 4.61
C GLY A 50 -9.59 -1.53 3.22
N LEU A 51 -9.71 -0.25 2.89
CA LEU A 51 -9.11 0.35 1.70
C LEU A 51 -7.80 1.03 2.11
N ASN A 52 -6.71 0.64 1.48
CA ASN A 52 -5.41 1.27 1.66
C ASN A 52 -5.00 1.95 0.35
N VAL A 53 -4.84 3.26 0.39
CA VAL A 53 -4.39 4.06 -0.75
C VAL A 53 -3.01 4.62 -0.45
N GLN A 54 -2.06 4.37 -1.32
CA GLN A 54 -0.69 4.84 -1.18
C GLN A 54 -0.46 6.08 -2.03
N TYR A 55 0.13 7.11 -1.43
CA TYR A 55 0.52 8.34 -2.12
C TYR A 55 2.03 8.48 -2.11
N ILE A 56 2.57 8.93 -3.23
CA ILE A 56 3.99 9.22 -3.39
C ILE A 56 4.18 10.62 -3.97
N ALA A 57 5.20 11.34 -3.51
CA ALA A 57 5.55 12.61 -4.12
C ALA A 57 6.29 12.38 -5.45
N SER A 58 6.02 13.21 -6.47
CA SER A 58 6.54 13.02 -7.83
C SER A 58 8.07 12.98 -7.93
N HIS A 59 8.79 13.62 -6.98
CA HIS A 59 10.25 13.61 -6.94
C HIS A 59 10.85 12.31 -6.36
N VAL A 60 10.05 11.46 -5.74
CA VAL A 60 10.53 10.18 -5.18
C VAL A 60 10.59 9.16 -6.29
N LYS A 61 11.73 8.47 -6.41
CA LYS A 61 11.97 7.46 -7.44
C LYS A 61 12.09 6.07 -6.84
N GLN A 62 11.43 5.09 -7.46
CA GLN A 62 11.67 3.67 -7.21
C GLN A 62 13.09 3.29 -7.64
N THR A 63 13.81 2.52 -6.78
CA THR A 63 15.21 2.14 -7.03
C THR A 63 15.40 0.68 -7.41
N LYS A 64 14.39 -0.16 -7.27
CA LYS A 64 14.47 -1.59 -7.59
C LYS A 64 14.24 -1.87 -9.09
N HIS A 65 13.40 -1.07 -9.72
CA HIS A 65 13.06 -1.12 -11.14
C HIS A 65 12.41 0.21 -11.57
N ASP A 66 12.11 0.34 -12.86
CA ASP A 66 11.52 1.53 -13.49
C ASP A 66 10.15 1.26 -14.15
N ARG A 67 9.50 0.16 -13.75
CA ARG A 67 8.26 -0.33 -14.37
C ARG A 67 7.00 0.01 -13.60
N ASP A 68 7.11 0.69 -12.44
CA ASP A 68 5.95 1.12 -11.67
C ASP A 68 5.13 2.17 -12.40
N THR A 69 3.85 2.13 -12.15
CA THR A 69 2.89 3.09 -12.69
C THR A 69 2.13 3.80 -11.56
N VAL A 70 1.67 5.00 -11.83
CA VAL A 70 0.98 5.85 -10.87
C VAL A 70 -0.17 6.61 -11.52
N MET A 71 -1.10 7.08 -10.72
CA MET A 71 -2.12 8.03 -11.13
C MET A 71 -1.79 9.41 -10.58
N LEU A 72 -1.67 10.42 -11.44
CA LEU A 72 -1.50 11.80 -10.99
C LEU A 72 -2.80 12.34 -10.42
N VAL A 73 -2.88 12.45 -9.10
CA VAL A 73 -4.09 12.88 -8.40
C VAL A 73 -4.13 14.38 -8.10
N ARG A 74 -2.96 15.04 -8.07
CA ARG A 74 -2.86 16.49 -7.83
C ARG A 74 -1.51 17.06 -8.28
N GLY A 75 -1.53 18.30 -8.75
CA GLY A 75 -0.32 19.05 -9.11
C GLY A 75 0.24 18.66 -10.48
N GLU A 76 1.54 18.80 -10.63
CA GLU A 76 2.29 18.49 -11.85
C GLU A 76 3.38 17.47 -11.55
N ASP A 77 3.58 16.52 -12.44
CA ASP A 77 4.76 15.66 -12.42
C ASP A 77 5.82 16.24 -13.37
N ARG A 78 6.90 16.76 -12.80
CA ARG A 78 8.06 17.30 -13.52
C ARG A 78 9.21 16.32 -13.62
N HIS A 79 9.08 15.14 -13.02
CA HIS A 79 10.16 14.18 -12.88
C HIS A 79 10.03 12.98 -13.80
N ASN A 80 8.80 12.61 -14.18
CA ASN A 80 8.49 11.49 -15.08
C ASN A 80 9.19 10.18 -14.66
N HIS A 81 9.16 9.86 -13.36
CA HIS A 81 9.79 8.66 -12.84
C HIS A 81 8.94 7.40 -13.03
N TYR A 82 7.66 7.56 -13.35
CA TYR A 82 6.66 6.49 -13.40
C TYR A 82 5.85 6.55 -14.69
N GLY A 83 5.35 5.41 -15.13
CA GLY A 83 4.28 5.36 -16.11
C GLY A 83 2.96 5.87 -15.53
N TYR A 84 2.00 6.24 -16.36
CA TYR A 84 0.69 6.68 -15.90
C TYR A 84 -0.37 5.60 -16.06
N ASP A 85 -1.13 5.41 -14.98
CA ASP A 85 -2.33 4.59 -14.98
C ASP A 85 -3.51 5.36 -15.58
N ARG A 86 -4.35 4.63 -16.30
CA ARG A 86 -5.66 5.10 -16.73
C ARG A 86 -6.72 4.60 -15.73
N PRO A 87 -7.58 5.48 -15.19
CA PRO A 87 -8.72 5.02 -14.40
C PRO A 87 -9.62 4.07 -15.21
N ALA A 88 -10.17 3.05 -14.56
CA ALA A 88 -11.20 2.23 -15.18
C ALA A 88 -12.47 3.06 -15.44
N GLU A 89 -13.08 2.86 -16.60
CA GLU A 89 -14.32 3.56 -16.99
C GLU A 89 -15.59 2.79 -16.60
N ALA A 90 -15.43 1.51 -16.26
CA ALA A 90 -16.52 0.64 -15.83
C ALA A 90 -16.03 -0.42 -14.85
N ASP A 91 -16.97 -0.98 -14.09
CA ASP A 91 -16.67 -2.10 -13.21
C ASP A 91 -16.15 -3.31 -14.00
N LEU A 92 -15.08 -3.90 -13.48
CA LEU A 92 -14.43 -5.09 -14.07
C LEU A 92 -13.99 -4.91 -15.54
N GLU A 93 -13.64 -3.69 -15.93
CA GLU A 93 -13.11 -3.40 -17.27
C GLU A 93 -11.92 -4.33 -17.57
N PRO A 94 -11.92 -5.06 -18.73
CA PRO A 94 -10.88 -6.05 -19.02
C PRO A 94 -9.46 -5.47 -19.01
N ALA A 95 -9.26 -4.27 -19.56
CA ALA A 95 -7.95 -3.61 -19.59
C ALA A 95 -7.46 -3.25 -18.17
N ALA A 96 -8.35 -2.81 -17.28
CA ALA A 96 -8.00 -2.51 -15.89
C ALA A 96 -7.66 -3.79 -15.12
N LEU A 97 -8.36 -4.89 -15.36
CA LEU A 97 -8.05 -6.18 -14.75
C LEU A 97 -6.71 -6.74 -15.24
N GLU A 98 -6.38 -6.58 -16.51
CA GLU A 98 -5.07 -6.95 -17.06
C GLU A 98 -3.95 -6.15 -16.43
N HIS A 99 -4.13 -4.83 -16.34
CA HIS A 99 -3.17 -3.95 -15.70
C HIS A 99 -2.98 -4.28 -14.20
N GLN A 100 -4.05 -4.58 -13.48
CA GLN A 100 -3.97 -5.03 -12.10
C GLN A 100 -3.11 -6.30 -11.97
N ARG A 101 -3.31 -7.30 -12.84
CA ARG A 101 -2.49 -8.53 -12.84
C ARG A 101 -1.01 -8.21 -13.08
N TYR A 102 -0.72 -7.33 -14.03
CA TYR A 102 0.65 -6.86 -14.28
C TYR A 102 1.29 -6.28 -13.02
N LEU A 103 0.59 -5.39 -12.31
CA LEU A 103 1.09 -4.78 -11.07
C LEU A 103 1.25 -5.81 -9.93
N GLU A 104 0.36 -6.77 -9.81
CA GLU A 104 0.48 -7.86 -8.84
C GLU A 104 1.72 -8.72 -9.09
N ASP A 105 2.00 -9.07 -10.34
CA ASP A 105 3.18 -9.84 -10.72
C ASP A 105 4.46 -9.05 -10.46
N LEU A 106 4.50 -7.78 -10.82
CA LEU A 106 5.60 -6.87 -10.53
C LEU A 106 5.87 -6.76 -9.02
N HIS A 107 4.80 -6.65 -8.22
CA HIS A 107 4.92 -6.63 -6.77
C HIS A 107 5.49 -7.94 -6.20
N ARG A 108 5.10 -9.09 -6.74
CA ARG A 108 5.65 -10.40 -6.34
C ARG A 108 7.15 -10.50 -6.66
N GLU A 109 7.58 -10.05 -7.85
CA GLU A 109 8.98 -10.01 -8.22
C GLU A 109 9.83 -9.18 -7.23
N THR A 110 9.32 -8.03 -6.82
CA THR A 110 10.04 -7.10 -5.94
C THR A 110 9.98 -7.48 -4.46
N ALA A 111 8.89 -8.10 -4.01
CA ALA A 111 8.73 -8.54 -2.62
C ALA A 111 9.61 -9.75 -2.26
N GLY A 112 9.93 -10.60 -3.24
CA GLY A 112 10.78 -11.77 -3.06
C GLY A 112 12.29 -11.47 -3.01
N THR A 113 12.72 -10.27 -3.36
CA THR A 113 14.14 -9.87 -3.48
C THR A 113 14.69 -9.11 -2.27
N SER A 114 14.02 -9.21 -1.11
CA SER A 114 14.40 -8.49 0.14
C SER A 114 15.09 -9.38 1.14
#